data_067829b4478775facf1f3dc76e7b6480
#
_entry.id   067829b4478775facf1f3dc76e7b6480
#
_cell.length_a   1.000
_cell.length_b   1.000
_cell.length_c   1.000
_cell.angle_alpha   90.00
_cell.angle_beta   90.00
_cell.angle_gamma   90.00
#
_symmetry.space_group_name_H-M   'P 1'
#
loop_
_entity.id
_entity.type
_entity.pdbx_description
1 polymer ?
#
loop_
_entity_poly.entity_id
_entity_poly.type
_entity_poly.pdbx_seq_one_letter_code
_entity_poly.pdbx_strand_id
1 'polypeptide(L)'
;MTHLSGSADELPASAAGTLPVRAIALLWVITGGLVAAVTSPLGLEHGSWSSAFQVLVGGVMQGALGIAQHHLAAGRIGRRTLLAQLLSWNLGCLAVIGGTLITAPLLVDAGGLLLVVAMVLMIRAVGRGARGPAWALWLFRAALVVTAASIPVGLVLAHLRAA
;
A
#
# COMPACT_ATOMS: atom_id res chain seq x y z
N MET A 1 -13.18 48.03 16.21
CA MET A 1 -13.27 46.68 16.76
C MET A 1 -13.34 45.72 15.60
N THR A 2 -12.20 45.28 15.12
CA THR A 2 -12.04 44.37 13.97
C THR A 2 -12.05 42.95 14.51
N HIS A 3 -13.09 42.19 14.16
CA HIS A 3 -13.18 40.76 14.45
C HIS A 3 -12.06 40.02 13.69
N LEU A 4 -10.98 39.70 14.38
CA LEU A 4 -10.06 38.64 13.99
C LEU A 4 -10.69 37.31 14.42
N SER A 5 -11.67 36.84 13.64
CA SER A 5 -12.15 35.48 13.69
C SER A 5 -11.14 34.63 12.93
N GLY A 6 -10.20 34.04 13.66
CA GLY A 6 -9.17 33.18 13.11
C GLY A 6 -9.77 31.98 12.42
N SER A 7 -9.47 31.83 11.14
CA SER A 7 -9.63 30.60 10.37
C SER A 7 -8.59 29.59 10.83
N ALA A 8 -8.79 29.04 12.04
CA ALA A 8 -8.08 27.86 12.49
C ALA A 8 -8.75 26.63 11.86
N ASP A 9 -7.93 25.81 11.20
CA ASP A 9 -8.18 24.39 10.89
C ASP A 9 -9.18 24.00 9.79
N GLU A 10 -9.19 24.62 8.64
CA GLU A 10 -9.62 23.88 7.46
C GLU A 10 -8.39 23.27 6.75
N LEU A 11 -8.04 22.03 7.12
CA LEU A 11 -7.15 21.21 6.30
C LEU A 11 -7.71 21.22 4.87
N PRO A 12 -6.90 21.56 3.85
CA PRO A 12 -7.38 21.59 2.48
C PRO A 12 -8.04 20.25 2.15
N ALA A 13 -9.20 20.28 1.52
CA ALA A 13 -10.04 19.09 1.25
C ALA A 13 -9.29 17.94 0.54
N SER A 14 -8.20 18.25 -0.15
CA SER A 14 -7.25 17.30 -0.73
C SER A 14 -6.44 16.53 0.33
N ALA A 15 -6.08 17.18 1.44
CA ALA A 15 -5.34 16.54 2.54
C ALA A 15 -6.24 15.57 3.32
N ALA A 16 -7.49 15.93 3.55
CA ALA A 16 -8.45 15.07 4.25
C ALA A 16 -8.72 13.75 3.48
N GLY A 17 -8.74 13.77 2.14
CA GLY A 17 -8.94 12.58 1.32
C GLY A 17 -7.77 11.58 1.36
N THR A 18 -6.55 12.03 1.59
CA THR A 18 -5.35 11.18 1.64
C THR A 18 -4.94 10.77 3.05
N LEU A 19 -5.56 11.36 4.09
CA LEU A 19 -5.20 11.12 5.48
C LEU A 19 -5.21 9.63 5.87
N PRO A 20 -6.27 8.83 5.58
CA PRO A 20 -6.29 7.42 5.97
C PRO A 20 -5.19 6.61 5.28
N VAL A 21 -4.90 6.90 4.01
CA VAL A 21 -3.81 6.24 3.27
C VAL A 21 -2.46 6.54 3.91
N ARG A 22 -2.20 7.81 4.23
CA ARG A 22 -0.94 8.24 4.86
C ARG A 22 -0.76 7.65 6.25
N ALA A 23 -1.82 7.65 7.07
CA ALA A 23 -1.78 7.11 8.42
C ALA A 23 -1.46 5.61 8.43
N ILE A 24 -2.13 4.83 7.55
CA ILE A 24 -1.89 3.38 7.44
C ILE A 24 -0.49 3.11 6.86
N ALA A 25 -0.07 3.85 5.84
CA ALA A 25 1.27 3.72 5.27
C ALA A 25 2.37 4.00 6.32
N LEU A 26 2.20 5.05 7.13
CA LEU A 26 3.12 5.37 8.21
C LEU A 26 3.14 4.27 9.28
N LEU A 27 1.97 3.71 9.64
CA LEU A 27 1.89 2.59 10.58
C LEU A 27 2.70 1.39 10.09
N TRP A 28 2.62 1.04 8.80
CA TRP A 28 3.43 -0.02 8.21
C TRP A 28 4.93 0.27 8.27
N VAL A 29 5.34 1.50 8.00
CA VAL A 29 6.77 1.90 8.09
C VAL A 29 7.26 1.78 9.53
N ILE A 30 6.48 2.26 10.50
CA ILE A 30 6.85 2.19 11.92
C ILE A 30 6.93 0.72 12.38
N THR A 31 5.92 -0.09 12.10
CA THR A 31 5.90 -1.50 12.51
C THR A 31 7.01 -2.30 11.84
N GLY A 32 7.27 -2.05 10.55
CA GLY A 32 8.39 -2.67 9.84
C GLY A 32 9.75 -2.25 10.40
N GLY A 33 9.92 -0.98 10.78
CA GLY A 33 11.12 -0.51 11.47
C GLY A 33 11.32 -1.18 12.84
N LEU A 34 10.25 -1.36 13.63
CA LEU A 34 10.31 -2.08 14.89
C LEU A 34 10.68 -3.55 14.70
N VAL A 35 10.11 -4.23 13.69
CA VAL A 35 10.49 -5.61 13.34
C VAL A 35 11.96 -5.68 12.95
N ALA A 36 12.46 -4.73 12.14
CA ALA A 36 13.88 -4.67 11.79
C ALA A 36 14.78 -4.53 13.02
N ALA A 37 14.39 -3.67 13.96
CA ALA A 37 15.16 -3.41 15.17
C ALA A 37 15.32 -4.66 16.07
N VAL A 38 14.29 -5.51 16.15
CA VAL A 38 14.33 -6.71 17.00
C VAL A 38 14.81 -7.97 16.26
N THR A 39 14.90 -7.93 14.93
CA THR A 39 15.27 -9.07 14.09
C THR A 39 16.63 -9.65 14.46
N SER A 40 17.67 -8.81 14.52
CA SER A 40 19.03 -9.26 14.82
C SER A 40 19.19 -9.72 16.29
N PRO A 41 18.72 -8.95 17.30
CA PRO A 41 18.82 -9.37 18.69
C PRO A 41 18.08 -10.66 19.02
N LEU A 42 16.95 -10.94 18.34
CA LEU A 42 16.13 -12.13 18.59
C LEU A 42 16.41 -13.28 17.62
N GLY A 43 17.33 -13.12 16.67
CA GLY A 43 17.67 -14.16 15.68
C GLY A 43 16.49 -14.57 14.81
N LEU A 44 15.61 -13.64 14.44
CA LEU A 44 14.40 -13.94 13.67
C LEU A 44 14.74 -14.26 12.21
N GLU A 45 14.59 -15.51 11.82
CA GLU A 45 14.97 -16.04 10.49
C GLU A 45 14.31 -15.30 9.34
N HIS A 46 13.02 -14.97 9.45
CA HIS A 46 12.25 -14.23 8.44
C HIS A 46 12.09 -12.72 8.74
N GLY A 47 12.73 -12.22 9.80
CA GLY A 47 12.52 -10.86 10.29
C GLY A 47 12.96 -9.78 9.30
N SER A 48 14.14 -9.93 8.69
CA SER A 48 14.68 -8.98 7.72
C SER A 48 13.79 -8.86 6.47
N TRP A 49 13.31 -9.99 5.95
CA TRP A 49 12.39 -10.03 4.82
C TRP A 49 11.04 -9.37 5.19
N SER A 50 10.48 -9.78 6.33
CA SER A 50 9.18 -9.26 6.80
C SER A 50 9.22 -7.74 7.02
N SER A 51 10.28 -7.23 7.65
CA SER A 51 10.47 -5.80 7.86
C SER A 51 10.58 -5.02 6.54
N ALA A 52 11.38 -5.52 5.59
CA ALA A 52 11.52 -4.91 4.28
C ALA A 52 10.18 -4.90 3.52
N PHE A 53 9.43 -5.99 3.54
CA PHE A 53 8.11 -6.07 2.92
C PHE A 53 7.12 -5.07 3.56
N GLN A 54 7.08 -4.98 4.88
CA GLN A 54 6.22 -4.03 5.60
C GLN A 54 6.53 -2.58 5.21
N VAL A 55 7.82 -2.21 5.22
CA VAL A 55 8.23 -0.84 4.88
C VAL A 55 7.98 -0.53 3.42
N LEU A 56 8.42 -1.40 2.49
CA LEU A 56 8.40 -1.11 1.06
C LEU A 56 7.00 -1.29 0.48
N VAL A 57 6.34 -2.42 0.73
CA VAL A 57 5.04 -2.74 0.11
C VAL A 57 3.89 -2.18 0.95
N GLY A 58 3.85 -2.49 2.23
CA GLY A 58 2.80 -2.02 3.14
C GLY A 58 2.81 -0.50 3.29
N GLY A 59 3.99 0.10 3.46
CA GLY A 59 4.16 1.53 3.72
C GLY A 59 4.40 2.36 2.45
N VAL A 60 5.63 2.34 1.95
CA VAL A 60 6.07 3.27 0.88
C VAL A 60 5.23 3.13 -0.38
N MET A 61 5.04 1.90 -0.89
CA MET A 61 4.30 1.68 -2.12
C MET A 61 2.81 2.03 -1.97
N GLN A 62 2.16 1.60 -0.88
CA GLN A 62 0.77 1.96 -0.58
C GLN A 62 0.59 3.47 -0.47
N GLY A 63 1.47 4.15 0.26
CA GLY A 63 1.43 5.60 0.43
C GLY A 63 1.64 6.34 -0.89
N ALA A 64 2.67 5.98 -1.65
CA ALA A 64 2.99 6.59 -2.94
C ALA A 64 1.85 6.42 -3.95
N LEU A 65 1.37 5.18 -4.15
CA LEU A 65 0.26 4.90 -5.08
C LEU A 65 -1.04 5.56 -4.63
N GLY A 66 -1.35 5.52 -3.33
CA GLY A 66 -2.56 6.11 -2.79
C GLY A 66 -2.57 7.64 -2.90
N ILE A 67 -1.44 8.32 -2.69
CA ILE A 67 -1.33 9.75 -2.90
C ILE A 67 -1.37 10.08 -4.40
N ALA A 68 -0.61 9.35 -5.22
CA ALA A 68 -0.55 9.58 -6.66
C ALA A 68 -1.94 9.45 -7.30
N GLN A 69 -2.72 8.43 -6.96
CA GLN A 69 -4.06 8.27 -7.51
C GLN A 69 -5.01 9.44 -7.17
N HIS A 70 -4.89 10.06 -5.99
CA HIS A 70 -5.69 11.24 -5.63
C HIS A 70 -5.36 12.46 -6.51
N HIS A 71 -4.10 12.62 -6.91
CA HIS A 71 -3.68 13.68 -7.80
C HIS A 71 -3.98 13.39 -9.27
N LEU A 72 -3.93 12.12 -9.69
CA LEU A 72 -4.12 11.70 -11.07
C LEU A 72 -5.58 11.42 -11.42
N ALA A 73 -6.46 11.11 -10.47
CA ALA A 73 -7.87 10.85 -10.73
C ALA A 73 -8.61 12.13 -11.17
N ALA A 74 -9.47 12.00 -12.19
CA ALA A 74 -10.27 13.12 -12.72
C ALA A 74 -11.31 13.65 -11.74
N GLY A 75 -11.72 12.85 -10.75
CA GLY A 75 -12.73 13.19 -9.76
C GLY A 75 -12.40 12.62 -8.39
N ARG A 76 -13.27 12.91 -7.42
CA ARG A 76 -13.12 12.36 -6.06
C ARG A 76 -13.28 10.84 -6.09
N ILE A 77 -12.34 10.14 -5.46
CA ILE A 77 -12.44 8.69 -5.25
C ILE A 77 -13.52 8.44 -4.21
N GLY A 78 -14.53 7.65 -4.57
CA GLY A 78 -15.63 7.33 -3.68
C GLY A 78 -15.14 6.58 -2.42
N ARG A 79 -15.77 6.86 -1.27
CA ARG A 79 -15.41 6.24 0.02
C ARG A 79 -15.39 4.71 -0.05
N ARG A 80 -16.37 4.10 -0.73
CA ARG A 80 -16.42 2.63 -0.90
C ARG A 80 -15.23 2.08 -1.66
N THR A 81 -14.83 2.75 -2.76
CA THR A 81 -13.67 2.36 -3.54
C THR A 81 -12.38 2.50 -2.73
N LEU A 82 -12.22 3.61 -1.99
CA LEU A 82 -11.07 3.84 -1.13
C LEU A 82 -10.98 2.76 -0.02
N LEU A 83 -12.09 2.46 0.64
CA LEU A 83 -12.14 1.41 1.66
C LEU A 83 -11.81 0.03 1.07
N ALA A 84 -12.37 -0.31 -0.10
CA ALA A 84 -12.06 -1.57 -0.76
C ALA A 84 -10.58 -1.69 -1.13
N GLN A 85 -9.96 -0.60 -1.65
CA GLN A 85 -8.53 -0.54 -1.92
C GLN A 85 -7.70 -0.75 -0.65
N LEU A 86 -8.01 0.00 0.42
CA LEU A 86 -7.28 -0.10 1.69
C LEU A 86 -7.43 -1.49 2.31
N LEU A 87 -8.63 -2.03 2.37
CA LEU A 87 -8.87 -3.36 2.92
C LEU A 87 -8.15 -4.44 2.10
N SER A 88 -8.31 -4.44 0.78
CA SER A 88 -7.66 -5.44 -0.09
C SER A 88 -6.14 -5.35 0.02
N TRP A 89 -5.56 -4.14 0.04
CA TRP A 89 -4.11 -3.98 0.15
C TRP A 89 -3.59 -4.47 1.50
N ASN A 90 -4.20 -4.02 2.60
CA ASN A 90 -3.69 -4.33 3.94
C ASN A 90 -3.93 -5.79 4.33
N LEU A 91 -5.11 -6.36 4.03
CA LEU A 91 -5.36 -7.78 4.23
C LEU A 91 -4.44 -8.64 3.35
N GLY A 92 -4.18 -8.18 2.11
CA GLY A 92 -3.21 -8.81 1.22
C GLY A 92 -1.81 -8.85 1.83
N CYS A 93 -1.31 -7.72 2.34
CA CYS A 93 -0.02 -7.65 3.02
C CYS A 93 0.05 -8.57 4.25
N LEU A 94 -1.00 -8.55 5.09
CA LEU A 94 -1.06 -9.41 6.29
C LEU A 94 -1.09 -10.88 5.91
N ALA A 95 -1.85 -11.27 4.88
CA ALA A 95 -1.92 -12.65 4.40
C ALA A 95 -0.59 -13.13 3.82
N VAL A 96 0.12 -12.29 3.05
CA VAL A 96 1.46 -12.62 2.53
C VAL A 96 2.45 -12.81 3.67
N ILE A 97 2.51 -11.88 4.63
CA ILE A 97 3.41 -11.98 5.78
C ILE A 97 3.06 -13.21 6.62
N GLY A 98 1.80 -13.32 7.05
CA GLY A 98 1.33 -14.43 7.88
C GLY A 98 1.55 -15.79 7.20
N GLY A 99 1.17 -15.91 5.92
CA GLY A 99 1.35 -17.14 5.15
C GLY A 99 2.82 -17.54 5.00
N THR A 100 3.72 -16.57 4.85
CA THR A 100 5.17 -16.85 4.81
C THR A 100 5.70 -17.30 6.16
N LEU A 101 5.26 -16.67 7.26
CA LEU A 101 5.72 -17.01 8.60
C LEU A 101 5.27 -18.40 9.05
N ILE A 102 4.06 -18.85 8.65
CA ILE A 102 3.52 -20.18 9.02
C ILE A 102 3.67 -21.21 7.90
N THR A 103 4.45 -20.92 6.86
CA THR A 103 4.67 -21.81 5.70
C THR A 103 3.38 -22.29 5.03
N ALA A 104 2.39 -21.39 4.89
CA ALA A 104 1.08 -21.65 4.27
C ALA A 104 0.98 -20.99 2.89
N PRO A 105 1.40 -21.64 1.80
CA PRO A 105 1.47 -21.04 0.46
C PRO A 105 0.09 -20.57 -0.05
N LEU A 106 -0.99 -21.28 0.26
CA LEU A 106 -2.34 -20.87 -0.12
C LEU A 106 -2.75 -19.53 0.50
N LEU A 107 -2.27 -19.21 1.70
CA LEU A 107 -2.53 -17.92 2.33
C LEU A 107 -1.72 -16.81 1.65
N VAL A 108 -0.50 -17.12 1.19
CA VAL A 108 0.31 -16.20 0.37
C VAL A 108 -0.38 -15.93 -0.98
N ASP A 109 -0.93 -16.96 -1.63
CA ASP A 109 -1.68 -16.83 -2.88
C ASP A 109 -2.91 -15.92 -2.72
N ALA A 110 -3.70 -16.15 -1.66
CA ALA A 110 -4.85 -15.31 -1.33
C ALA A 110 -4.43 -13.85 -1.08
N GLY A 111 -3.32 -13.64 -0.38
CA GLY A 111 -2.72 -12.32 -0.16
C GLY A 111 -2.31 -11.64 -1.45
N GLY A 112 -1.63 -12.35 -2.33
CA GLY A 112 -1.23 -11.87 -3.67
C GLY A 112 -2.45 -11.46 -4.51
N LEU A 113 -3.51 -12.27 -4.49
CA LEU A 113 -4.76 -11.96 -5.20
C LEU A 113 -5.40 -10.68 -4.67
N LEU A 114 -5.45 -10.49 -3.35
CA LEU A 114 -5.97 -9.26 -2.74
C LEU A 114 -5.15 -8.02 -3.13
N LEU A 115 -3.84 -8.12 -3.22
CA LEU A 115 -2.99 -7.05 -3.72
C LEU A 115 -3.30 -6.71 -5.19
N VAL A 116 -3.50 -7.72 -6.04
CA VAL A 116 -3.92 -7.52 -7.44
C VAL A 116 -5.27 -6.80 -7.50
N VAL A 117 -6.26 -7.20 -6.69
CA VAL A 117 -7.56 -6.53 -6.60
C VAL A 117 -7.39 -5.06 -6.24
N ALA A 118 -6.58 -4.74 -5.23
CA ALA A 118 -6.31 -3.37 -4.83
C ALA A 118 -5.70 -2.55 -5.98
N MET A 119 -4.71 -3.10 -6.70
CA MET A 119 -4.08 -2.44 -7.84
C MET A 119 -5.07 -2.22 -9.01
N VAL A 120 -5.92 -3.19 -9.31
CA VAL A 120 -6.98 -3.05 -10.33
C VAL A 120 -7.94 -1.92 -9.96
N LEU A 121 -8.34 -1.83 -8.69
CA LEU A 121 -9.19 -0.75 -8.20
C LEU A 121 -8.51 0.62 -8.31
N MET A 122 -7.19 0.71 -8.05
CA MET A 122 -6.40 1.93 -8.23
C MET A 122 -6.30 2.34 -9.70
N ILE A 123 -6.03 1.40 -10.61
CA ILE A 123 -6.00 1.64 -12.05
C ILE A 123 -7.35 2.17 -12.53
N ARG A 124 -8.46 1.54 -12.11
CA ARG A 124 -9.81 1.97 -12.48
C ARG A 124 -10.16 3.37 -11.96
N ALA A 125 -9.67 3.72 -10.78
CA ALA A 125 -9.88 5.05 -10.19
C ALA A 125 -9.19 6.15 -11.00
N VAL A 126 -8.00 5.89 -11.55
CA VAL A 126 -7.21 6.82 -12.36
C VAL A 126 -7.62 6.78 -13.84
N GLY A 127 -7.95 5.60 -14.38
CA GLY A 127 -8.09 5.34 -15.82
C GLY A 127 -9.23 6.06 -16.54
N ARG A 128 -10.17 6.68 -15.83
CA ARG A 128 -11.34 7.37 -16.42
C ARG A 128 -11.15 8.87 -16.59
N GLY A 129 -9.99 9.32 -17.04
CA GLY A 129 -9.70 10.72 -17.27
C GLY A 129 -8.57 11.21 -16.37
N ALA A 130 -7.41 10.60 -16.50
CA ALA A 130 -6.23 10.98 -15.73
C ALA A 130 -5.91 12.48 -15.89
N ARG A 131 -5.65 13.13 -14.76
CA ARG A 131 -5.18 14.52 -14.68
C ARG A 131 -3.69 14.53 -14.35
N GLY A 132 -3.02 15.62 -14.68
CA GLY A 132 -1.62 15.82 -14.34
C GLY A 132 -0.65 15.50 -15.49
N PRO A 133 0.66 15.66 -15.25
CA PRO A 133 1.67 15.48 -16.29
C PRO A 133 1.83 14.01 -16.66
N ALA A 134 2.12 13.76 -17.94
CA ALA A 134 2.26 12.41 -18.50
C ALA A 134 3.31 11.56 -17.75
N TRP A 135 4.41 12.17 -17.30
CA TRP A 135 5.44 11.47 -16.55
C TRP A 135 4.94 10.89 -15.22
N ALA A 136 4.05 11.61 -14.51
CA ALA A 136 3.49 11.13 -13.23
C ALA A 136 2.57 9.92 -13.45
N LEU A 137 1.79 9.92 -14.55
CA LEU A 137 0.97 8.78 -14.93
C LEU A 137 1.83 7.57 -15.32
N TRP A 138 2.93 7.80 -16.05
CA TRP A 138 3.89 6.75 -16.38
C TRP A 138 4.56 6.16 -15.15
N LEU A 139 4.99 7.01 -14.21
CA LEU A 139 5.59 6.56 -12.96
C LEU A 139 4.60 5.74 -12.10
N PHE A 140 3.34 6.19 -12.02
CA PHE A 140 2.27 5.45 -11.36
C PHE A 140 2.06 4.06 -11.99
N ARG A 141 1.98 3.99 -13.32
CA ARG A 141 1.85 2.72 -14.05
C ARG A 141 3.06 1.82 -13.88
N ALA A 142 4.27 2.38 -13.96
CA ALA A 142 5.51 1.63 -13.76
C ALA A 142 5.57 1.03 -12.34
N ALA A 143 5.22 1.79 -11.31
CA ALA A 143 5.16 1.29 -9.94
C ALA A 143 4.16 0.14 -9.79
N LEU A 144 2.97 0.24 -10.40
CA LEU A 144 1.98 -0.85 -10.42
C LEU A 144 2.50 -2.10 -11.14
N VAL A 145 3.17 -1.93 -12.30
CA VAL A 145 3.73 -3.05 -13.06
C VAL A 145 4.84 -3.75 -12.27
N VAL A 146 5.74 -2.99 -11.66
CA VAL A 146 6.81 -3.55 -10.82
C VAL A 146 6.23 -4.31 -9.63
N THR A 147 5.24 -3.73 -8.94
CA THR A 147 4.58 -4.41 -7.82
C THR A 147 3.84 -5.67 -8.30
N ALA A 148 3.11 -5.60 -9.42
CA ALA A 148 2.41 -6.75 -9.99
C ALA A 148 3.37 -7.86 -10.43
N ALA A 149 4.52 -7.52 -11.02
CA ALA A 149 5.54 -8.48 -11.43
C ALA A 149 6.24 -9.15 -10.24
N SER A 150 6.34 -8.49 -9.08
CA SER A 150 6.92 -9.07 -7.88
C SER A 150 6.02 -10.14 -7.22
N ILE A 151 4.70 -10.10 -7.45
CA ILE A 151 3.75 -11.05 -6.86
C ILE A 151 4.01 -12.48 -7.33
N PRO A 152 4.07 -12.82 -8.64
CA PRO A 152 4.37 -14.18 -9.10
C PRO A 152 5.69 -14.72 -8.57
N VAL A 153 6.71 -13.88 -8.50
CA VAL A 153 8.01 -14.25 -7.93
C VAL A 153 7.87 -14.65 -6.47
N GLY A 154 7.14 -13.87 -5.67
CA GLY A 154 6.85 -14.18 -4.28
C GLY A 154 6.06 -15.47 -4.10
N LEU A 155 5.06 -15.71 -4.96
CA LEU A 155 4.24 -16.93 -4.93
C LEU A 155 5.09 -18.18 -5.23
N VAL A 156 5.88 -18.15 -6.29
CA VAL A 156 6.79 -19.26 -6.64
C VAL A 156 7.74 -19.56 -5.49
N LEU A 157 8.37 -18.55 -4.90
CA LEU A 157 9.27 -18.73 -3.78
C LEU A 157 8.57 -19.31 -2.53
N ALA A 158 7.31 -18.92 -2.27
CA ALA A 158 6.53 -19.47 -1.17
C ALA A 158 6.26 -20.97 -1.34
N HIS A 159 5.91 -21.41 -2.56
CA HIS A 159 5.69 -22.81 -2.88
C HIS A 159 6.98 -23.64 -2.83
N LEU A 160 8.09 -23.12 -3.34
CA LEU A 160 9.40 -23.80 -3.31
C LEU A 160 9.93 -24.00 -1.88
N ARG A 161 9.56 -23.12 -0.94
CA ARG A 161 9.95 -23.26 0.47
C ARG A 161 9.07 -24.22 1.25
N ALA A 162 7.85 -24.48 0.77
CA ALA A 162 6.90 -25.38 1.41
C ALA A 162 7.02 -26.84 0.91
N ALA A 163 7.73 -27.07 -0.20
CA ALA A 163 8.03 -28.40 -0.77
C ALA A 163 9.24 -29.05 -0.10
#